data_08030752805d8d216da9384912801920
#
_entry.id   08030752805d8d216da9384912801920
#
_cell.length_a   1.000
_cell.length_b   1.000
_cell.length_c   1.000
_cell.angle_alpha   90.00
_cell.angle_beta   90.00
_cell.angle_gamma   90.00
#
_symmetry.space_group_name_H-M   'P 1'
#
loop_
_entity.id
_entity.type
_entity.pdbx_description
1 polymer ?
#
loop_
_entity_poly.entity_id
_entity_poly.type
_entity_poly.pdbx_seq_one_letter_code
_entity_poly.pdbx_strand_id
1 'polypeptide(L)'
;MNQNLKELMRSDIALFAEKINAFEGGEVDKKAYKSFSGGFGSYAQRNGGNMLRLRMAGGRLTKERLAFLADSVEAYKISRMKITTCQTIQFHNLTAKDTVELMEKALDVDIVTRGGGGDFPRNAMASPLSGVEQGEYFDVLPWAEGVAEYMLTLVKEIHLPRKLKVAFSNSPKNVTHATFRDLGFAAREDGMFDVYCAGGLGPNPKIGVKVAEAVKPEDVIACIDAMIAVFTTFGNYESRAKSRTRYLQDTLGVDGLKAEYAKALDEKLKTSQKLTVESKAIGKAGDGQISGERIIAQKQEGLYAVSYHPMGGNFPVEKPRELYEVIKDMPQVECRISPDGTLYIINLTAVEAKAVLDITKDSAVTPFQHSVSCIGASICQQGVRDSQALLASMMEAVEEAGIPADALPTVYISGCPSSCGTQQIGTLGFQGGVKSVDGKPQPTFTLLLKGNERQGQESLGEPLGMMLQTQIPDFMIELGKTVADSGMGFDAWLEKYEQDFRDLAGKYIL
;
A
#
# COMPACT_ATOMS: atom_id res chain seq x y z
N MET A 1 17.29 -11.29 -6.88
CA MET A 1 18.22 -10.15 -7.14
C MET A 1 19.59 -10.68 -7.47
N ASN A 2 20.25 -10.17 -8.52
CA ASN A 2 21.60 -10.63 -8.90
C ASN A 2 22.69 -10.10 -7.93
N GLN A 3 23.87 -10.76 -7.95
CA GLN A 3 24.97 -10.46 -7.02
C GLN A 3 25.51 -9.03 -7.16
N ASN A 4 25.64 -8.54 -8.40
CA ASN A 4 26.15 -7.17 -8.64
C ASN A 4 25.24 -6.10 -8.03
N LEU A 5 23.93 -6.30 -8.11
CA LEU A 5 22.95 -5.39 -7.51
C LEU A 5 22.99 -5.45 -5.97
N LYS A 6 23.21 -6.64 -5.39
CA LYS A 6 23.42 -6.77 -3.93
C LYS A 6 24.67 -6.01 -3.46
N GLU A 7 25.78 -6.13 -4.17
CA GLU A 7 27.02 -5.41 -3.86
C GLU A 7 26.84 -3.90 -3.96
N LEU A 8 26.13 -3.43 -5.00
CA LEU A 8 25.76 -2.03 -5.14
C LEU A 8 24.94 -1.54 -3.93
N MET A 9 23.97 -2.31 -3.49
CA MET A 9 23.16 -1.95 -2.32
C MET A 9 23.99 -1.95 -1.02
N ARG A 10 24.90 -2.91 -0.83
CA ARG A 10 25.80 -2.91 0.33
C ARG A 10 26.71 -1.68 0.38
N SER A 11 27.26 -1.26 -0.76
CA SER A 11 28.05 -0.02 -0.80
C SER A 11 27.25 1.21 -0.38
N ASP A 12 25.96 1.24 -0.72
CA ASP A 12 25.04 2.30 -0.32
C ASP A 12 24.75 2.26 1.19
N ILE A 13 24.65 1.06 1.79
CA ILE A 13 24.41 0.91 3.24
C ILE A 13 25.60 1.43 4.03
N ALA A 14 26.85 1.21 3.59
CA ALA A 14 28.03 1.75 4.23
C ALA A 14 27.97 3.29 4.28
N LEU A 15 27.60 3.94 3.18
CA LEU A 15 27.37 5.40 3.13
C LEU A 15 26.24 5.85 4.06
N PHE A 16 25.17 5.06 4.18
CA PHE A 16 24.07 5.35 5.10
C PHE A 16 24.54 5.26 6.56
N ALA A 17 25.37 4.27 6.91
CA ALA A 17 25.92 4.09 8.25
C ALA A 17 26.74 5.29 8.73
N GLU A 18 27.58 5.85 7.86
CA GLU A 18 28.32 7.09 8.16
C GLU A 18 27.35 8.24 8.47
N LYS A 19 26.30 8.38 7.65
CA LYS A 19 25.39 9.53 7.74
C LYS A 19 24.44 9.46 8.94
N ILE A 20 23.97 8.26 9.32
CA ILE A 20 23.11 8.10 10.50
C ILE A 20 23.91 8.34 11.78
N ASN A 21 25.17 7.89 11.85
CA ASN A 21 26.05 8.16 12.98
C ASN A 21 26.35 9.66 13.14
N ALA A 22 26.63 10.35 12.03
CA ALA A 22 26.84 11.81 12.03
C ALA A 22 25.56 12.57 12.48
N PHE A 23 24.38 12.06 12.15
CA PHE A 23 23.11 12.61 12.61
C PHE A 23 22.91 12.41 14.13
N GLU A 24 23.18 11.22 14.65
CA GLU A 24 23.08 10.95 16.09
C GLU A 24 24.14 11.72 16.89
N GLY A 25 25.35 11.93 16.31
CA GLY A 25 26.40 12.78 16.86
C GLY A 25 26.09 14.28 16.81
N GLY A 26 24.99 14.70 16.17
CA GLY A 26 24.60 16.12 16.07
C GLY A 26 25.34 16.91 14.98
N GLU A 27 26.17 16.27 14.15
CA GLU A 27 26.93 16.89 13.06
C GLU A 27 26.03 17.20 11.83
N VAL A 28 24.92 16.52 11.69
CA VAL A 28 23.97 16.66 10.59
C VAL A 28 22.61 17.06 11.14
N ASP A 29 22.04 18.14 10.60
CA ASP A 29 20.71 18.60 11.01
C ASP A 29 19.58 17.65 10.53
N LYS A 30 18.44 17.73 11.20
CA LYS A 30 17.27 16.86 10.95
C LYS A 30 16.73 16.96 9.52
N LYS A 31 16.82 18.13 8.86
CA LYS A 31 16.32 18.34 7.51
C LYS A 31 17.23 17.68 6.48
N ALA A 32 18.55 17.86 6.63
CA ALA A 32 19.55 17.24 5.79
C ALA A 32 19.52 15.71 5.93
N TYR A 33 19.46 15.19 7.17
CA TYR A 33 19.33 13.77 7.42
C TYR A 33 18.07 13.18 6.78
N LYS A 34 16.91 13.82 6.96
CA LYS A 34 15.64 13.36 6.37
C LYS A 34 15.67 13.31 4.84
N SER A 35 16.34 14.28 4.20
CA SER A 35 16.51 14.32 2.75
C SER A 35 17.30 13.13 2.26
N PHE A 36 18.35 12.75 2.96
CA PHE A 36 19.23 11.64 2.65
C PHE A 36 18.60 10.28 3.03
N SER A 37 18.25 10.10 4.31
CA SER A 37 17.82 8.81 4.88
C SER A 37 16.55 8.27 4.22
N GLY A 38 15.67 9.16 3.75
CA GLY A 38 14.48 8.77 3.01
C GLY A 38 14.79 7.92 1.79
N GLY A 39 15.88 8.21 1.07
CA GLY A 39 16.34 7.43 -0.07
C GLY A 39 16.74 5.98 0.28
N PHE A 40 17.05 5.73 1.55
CA PHE A 40 17.39 4.41 2.09
C PHE A 40 16.21 3.71 2.78
N GLY A 41 15.01 4.32 2.72
CA GLY A 41 13.82 3.76 3.36
C GLY A 41 13.75 4.00 4.87
N SER A 42 14.65 4.81 5.42
CA SER A 42 14.69 5.13 6.85
C SER A 42 14.25 6.57 7.13
N TYR A 43 13.55 6.76 8.23
CA TYR A 43 13.15 8.07 8.73
C TYR A 43 13.20 8.09 10.25
N ALA A 44 13.80 9.15 10.81
CA ALA A 44 13.67 9.42 12.23
C ALA A 44 12.20 9.64 12.60
N GLN A 45 11.79 9.09 13.72
CA GLN A 45 10.42 9.15 14.25
C GLN A 45 10.26 10.33 15.22
N ARG A 46 9.01 10.63 15.57
CA ARG A 46 8.70 11.70 16.53
C ARG A 46 9.17 11.37 17.95
N ASN A 47 9.15 10.10 18.31
CA ASN A 47 9.56 9.57 19.63
C ASN A 47 11.06 9.28 19.78
N GLY A 48 11.89 9.65 18.80
CA GLY A 48 13.36 9.54 18.87
C GLY A 48 13.96 8.27 18.24
N GLY A 49 13.16 7.24 17.91
CA GLY A 49 13.66 6.08 17.19
C GLY A 49 13.69 6.26 15.67
N ASN A 50 14.13 5.25 14.95
CA ASN A 50 14.13 5.20 13.50
C ASN A 50 13.08 4.20 12.99
N MET A 51 12.50 4.50 11.82
CA MET A 51 11.68 3.58 11.05
C MET A 51 12.48 3.06 9.87
N LEU A 52 12.40 1.77 9.62
CA LEU A 52 12.96 1.13 8.44
C LEU A 52 11.86 0.50 7.59
N ARG A 53 11.83 0.79 6.29
CA ARG A 53 10.88 0.23 5.33
C ARG A 53 11.52 -0.86 4.50
N LEU A 54 10.95 -2.04 4.61
CA LEU A 54 11.34 -3.25 3.88
C LEU A 54 10.51 -3.31 2.58
N ARG A 55 11.17 -3.24 1.42
CA ARG A 55 10.54 -3.36 0.11
C ARG A 55 10.51 -4.81 -0.32
N MET A 56 9.34 -5.24 -0.75
CA MET A 56 9.10 -6.56 -1.34
C MET A 56 8.25 -6.35 -2.59
N ALA A 57 8.82 -6.64 -3.76
CA ALA A 57 8.10 -6.49 -5.02
C ALA A 57 6.81 -7.33 -5.01
N GLY A 58 5.70 -6.73 -5.49
CA GLY A 58 4.39 -7.36 -5.46
C GLY A 58 3.87 -7.73 -4.07
N GLY A 59 4.51 -7.27 -2.98
CA GLY A 59 4.16 -7.67 -1.62
C GLY A 59 4.47 -9.13 -1.30
N ARG A 60 5.32 -9.79 -2.10
CA ARG A 60 5.66 -11.20 -1.93
C ARG A 60 6.53 -11.43 -0.70
N LEU A 61 6.02 -12.16 0.26
CA LEU A 61 6.68 -12.54 1.50
C LEU A 61 6.90 -14.05 1.51
N THR A 62 8.06 -14.48 1.01
CA THR A 62 8.47 -15.89 0.99
C THR A 62 8.75 -16.40 2.40
N LYS A 63 8.92 -17.71 2.59
CA LYS A 63 9.25 -18.30 3.89
C LYS A 63 10.56 -17.76 4.46
N GLU A 64 11.57 -17.56 3.61
CA GLU A 64 12.86 -16.98 4.00
C GLU A 64 12.72 -15.54 4.49
N ARG A 65 11.89 -14.75 3.81
CA ARG A 65 11.57 -13.37 4.21
C ARG A 65 10.75 -13.34 5.50
N LEU A 66 9.83 -14.28 5.67
CA LEU A 66 9.04 -14.42 6.89
C LEU A 66 9.91 -14.82 8.08
N ALA A 67 10.84 -15.77 7.88
CA ALA A 67 11.85 -16.13 8.88
C ALA A 67 12.71 -14.92 9.27
N PHE A 68 13.20 -14.16 8.28
CA PHE A 68 13.95 -12.92 8.53
C PHE A 68 13.16 -11.93 9.38
N LEU A 69 11.85 -11.74 9.15
CA LEU A 69 11.03 -10.88 9.98
C LEU A 69 10.97 -11.40 11.42
N ALA A 70 10.71 -12.70 11.62
CA ALA A 70 10.64 -13.34 12.92
C ALA A 70 11.95 -13.20 13.70
N ASP A 71 13.07 -13.56 13.08
CA ASP A 71 14.41 -13.48 13.68
C ASP A 71 14.80 -12.02 14.01
N SER A 72 14.40 -11.08 13.14
CA SER A 72 14.67 -9.65 13.36
C SER A 72 13.88 -9.12 14.56
N VAL A 73 12.62 -9.49 14.71
CA VAL A 73 11.80 -9.09 15.86
C VAL A 73 12.44 -9.54 17.16
N GLU A 74 12.88 -10.78 17.23
CA GLU A 74 13.50 -11.37 18.43
C GLU A 74 14.87 -10.74 18.73
N ALA A 75 15.76 -10.66 17.71
CA ALA A 75 17.12 -10.18 17.87
C ALA A 75 17.22 -8.69 18.23
N TYR A 76 16.38 -7.87 17.62
CA TYR A 76 16.39 -6.40 17.79
C TYR A 76 15.27 -5.88 18.67
N LYS A 77 14.47 -6.77 19.31
CA LYS A 77 13.36 -6.44 20.21
C LYS A 77 12.40 -5.43 19.57
N ILE A 78 12.07 -5.66 18.30
CA ILE A 78 11.18 -4.78 17.54
C ILE A 78 9.80 -4.79 18.19
N SER A 79 9.34 -3.64 18.63
CA SER A 79 8.09 -3.50 19.39
C SER A 79 6.88 -3.15 18.52
N ARG A 80 7.09 -2.82 17.24
CA ARG A 80 6.02 -2.43 16.32
C ARG A 80 6.38 -2.70 14.86
N MET A 81 5.45 -3.35 14.17
CA MET A 81 5.47 -3.53 12.72
C MET A 81 4.20 -2.97 12.07
N LYS A 82 4.31 -2.51 10.83
CA LYS A 82 3.20 -1.96 10.06
C LYS A 82 3.22 -2.46 8.62
N ILE A 83 2.14 -3.08 8.17
CA ILE A 83 1.86 -3.32 6.75
C ILE A 83 1.39 -2.01 6.12
N THR A 84 1.88 -1.68 4.93
CA THR A 84 1.59 -0.40 4.28
C THR A 84 0.79 -0.57 3.00
N THR A 85 0.05 0.49 2.62
CA THR A 85 -0.71 0.55 1.36
C THR A 85 0.16 0.53 0.08
N CYS A 86 1.47 0.30 0.21
CA CYS A 86 2.40 0.09 -0.91
C CYS A 86 3.06 -1.29 -0.83
N GLN A 87 2.43 -2.24 -0.17
CA GLN A 87 2.89 -3.64 -0.03
C GLN A 87 4.31 -3.72 0.52
N THR A 88 4.60 -2.96 1.57
CA THR A 88 5.88 -2.97 2.30
C THR A 88 5.62 -3.17 3.78
N ILE A 89 6.60 -3.67 4.52
CA ILE A 89 6.56 -3.71 5.99
C ILE A 89 7.47 -2.62 6.54
N GLN A 90 7.04 -2.00 7.63
CA GLN A 90 7.83 -1.04 8.38
C GLN A 90 8.16 -1.62 9.75
N PHE A 91 9.44 -1.58 10.10
CA PHE A 91 9.91 -1.72 11.47
C PHE A 91 10.01 -0.34 12.12
N HIS A 92 9.62 -0.25 13.37
CA HIS A 92 9.58 1.00 14.11
C HIS A 92 10.42 0.92 15.40
N ASN A 93 10.77 2.10 15.94
CA ASN A 93 11.50 2.25 17.21
C ASN A 93 12.91 1.64 17.19
N LEU A 94 13.59 1.65 16.04
CA LEU A 94 14.93 1.12 15.87
C LEU A 94 16.00 2.12 16.33
N THR A 95 17.11 1.60 16.86
CA THR A 95 18.34 2.40 17.03
C THR A 95 19.03 2.61 15.67
N ALA A 96 20.00 3.53 15.58
CA ALA A 96 20.80 3.70 14.37
C ALA A 96 21.54 2.42 14.01
N LYS A 97 22.18 1.78 15.00
CA LYS A 97 22.90 0.52 14.82
C LYS A 97 22.00 -0.56 14.28
N ASP A 98 20.84 -0.80 14.92
CA ASP A 98 19.88 -1.82 14.46
C ASP A 98 19.39 -1.56 13.03
N THR A 99 19.18 -0.27 12.69
CA THR A 99 18.74 0.11 11.35
C THR A 99 19.75 -0.30 10.28
N VAL A 100 21.05 -0.07 10.51
CA VAL A 100 22.13 -0.45 9.58
C VAL A 100 22.26 -1.96 9.47
N GLU A 101 22.32 -2.68 10.61
CA GLU A 101 22.44 -4.14 10.63
C GLU A 101 21.24 -4.83 9.94
N LEU A 102 20.03 -4.31 10.15
CA LEU A 102 18.82 -4.82 9.49
C LEU A 102 18.84 -4.57 7.98
N MET A 103 19.37 -3.43 7.51
CA MET A 103 19.55 -3.18 6.08
C MET A 103 20.46 -4.22 5.43
N GLU A 104 21.59 -4.57 6.09
CA GLU A 104 22.55 -5.59 5.58
C GLU A 104 21.90 -6.97 5.53
N LYS A 105 21.33 -7.43 6.64
CA LYS A 105 20.69 -8.76 6.73
C LYS A 105 19.49 -8.92 5.79
N ALA A 106 18.73 -7.85 5.55
CA ALA A 106 17.58 -7.87 4.65
C ALA A 106 18.00 -8.24 3.21
N LEU A 107 19.20 -7.82 2.77
CA LEU A 107 19.71 -8.14 1.44
C LEU A 107 19.97 -9.65 1.24
N ASP A 108 20.24 -10.39 2.30
CA ASP A 108 20.50 -11.83 2.22
C ASP A 108 19.25 -12.59 1.77
N VAL A 109 18.07 -12.06 2.09
CA VAL A 109 16.75 -12.62 1.69
C VAL A 109 16.06 -11.82 0.60
N ASP A 110 16.80 -11.03 -0.18
CA ASP A 110 16.29 -10.20 -1.28
C ASP A 110 15.22 -9.16 -0.85
N ILE A 111 15.32 -8.66 0.38
CA ILE A 111 14.57 -7.51 0.86
C ILE A 111 15.46 -6.27 0.71
N VAL A 112 14.91 -5.23 0.07
CA VAL A 112 15.62 -3.98 -0.21
C VAL A 112 15.02 -2.84 0.58
N THR A 113 15.85 -1.94 1.09
CA THR A 113 15.42 -0.71 1.75
C THR A 113 15.64 0.52 0.87
N ARG A 114 16.64 0.48 -0.02
CA ARG A 114 16.97 1.54 -0.99
C ARG A 114 15.78 1.89 -1.87
N GLY A 115 15.48 3.18 -2.04
CA GLY A 115 14.27 3.65 -2.72
C GLY A 115 12.98 3.42 -1.90
N GLY A 116 13.04 2.95 -0.66
CA GLY A 116 11.88 2.82 0.22
C GLY A 116 11.23 4.15 0.59
N GLY A 117 11.95 5.25 0.44
CA GLY A 117 11.51 6.64 0.63
C GLY A 117 12.14 7.58 -0.39
N GLY A 118 12.13 8.90 -0.09
CA GLY A 118 12.76 9.92 -0.95
C GLY A 118 12.13 10.07 -2.34
N ASP A 119 12.88 10.68 -3.24
CA ASP A 119 12.45 11.01 -4.61
C ASP A 119 13.04 10.02 -5.62
N PHE A 120 12.72 8.75 -5.40
CA PHE A 120 13.21 7.60 -6.15
C PHE A 120 12.05 6.74 -6.67
N PRO A 121 12.34 5.84 -7.62
CA PRO A 121 11.45 4.74 -7.94
C PRO A 121 11.16 3.89 -6.69
N ARG A 122 9.87 3.64 -6.44
CA ARG A 122 9.39 2.96 -5.23
C ARG A 122 9.16 1.47 -5.47
N ASN A 123 8.61 0.79 -4.48
CA ASN A 123 8.19 -0.59 -4.65
C ASN A 123 7.25 -0.73 -5.85
N ALA A 124 7.44 -1.75 -6.69
CA ALA A 124 6.46 -2.16 -7.67
C ALA A 124 5.42 -3.05 -6.98
N MET A 125 4.15 -2.75 -7.20
CA MET A 125 3.02 -3.43 -6.58
C MET A 125 2.38 -4.40 -7.57
N ALA A 126 1.83 -5.51 -7.07
CA ALA A 126 1.03 -6.45 -7.86
C ALA A 126 -0.22 -6.85 -7.07
N SER A 127 -1.29 -7.23 -7.77
CA SER A 127 -2.46 -7.84 -7.12
C SER A 127 -2.01 -9.00 -6.22
N PRO A 128 -2.40 -9.04 -4.94
CA PRO A 128 -1.82 -9.97 -3.97
C PRO A 128 -2.11 -11.43 -4.29
N LEU A 129 -3.24 -11.72 -4.91
CA LEU A 129 -3.64 -13.05 -5.33
C LEU A 129 -3.27 -13.36 -6.80
N SER A 130 -2.41 -12.53 -7.43
CA SER A 130 -1.95 -12.76 -8.79
C SER A 130 -1.27 -14.13 -8.94
N GLY A 131 -1.65 -14.87 -9.97
CA GLY A 131 -1.22 -16.25 -10.23
C GLY A 131 -2.12 -17.32 -9.58
N VAL A 132 -3.01 -16.92 -8.65
CA VAL A 132 -3.89 -17.86 -7.93
C VAL A 132 -5.37 -17.43 -7.90
N GLU A 133 -5.70 -16.22 -8.28
CA GLU A 133 -7.05 -15.67 -8.20
C GLU A 133 -7.95 -16.23 -9.30
N GLN A 134 -9.17 -16.67 -8.93
CA GLN A 134 -10.19 -17.01 -9.91
C GLN A 134 -10.65 -15.77 -10.66
N GLY A 135 -10.72 -15.86 -12.00
CA GLY A 135 -11.18 -14.76 -12.86
C GLY A 135 -10.15 -13.64 -13.05
N GLU A 136 -8.89 -13.81 -12.63
CA GLU A 136 -7.82 -12.91 -13.08
C GLU A 136 -7.57 -13.07 -14.57
N TYR A 137 -7.15 -12.01 -15.24
CA TYR A 137 -6.80 -12.08 -16.66
C TYR A 137 -5.50 -12.85 -16.88
N PHE A 138 -4.45 -12.54 -16.13
CA PHE A 138 -3.21 -13.31 -16.06
C PHE A 138 -2.37 -12.92 -14.84
N ASP A 139 -1.34 -13.72 -14.54
CA ASP A 139 -0.40 -13.47 -13.44
C ASP A 139 0.51 -12.28 -13.76
N VAL A 140 0.35 -11.19 -13.01
CA VAL A 140 1.12 -9.94 -13.17
C VAL A 140 2.31 -9.83 -12.21
N LEU A 141 2.44 -10.74 -11.23
CA LEU A 141 3.49 -10.66 -10.22
C LEU A 141 4.90 -10.76 -10.81
N PRO A 142 5.21 -11.68 -11.75
CA PRO A 142 6.55 -11.77 -12.32
C PRO A 142 6.99 -10.47 -13.01
N TRP A 143 6.04 -9.76 -13.64
CA TRP A 143 6.28 -8.46 -14.26
C TRP A 143 6.59 -7.37 -13.23
N ALA A 144 5.87 -7.35 -12.11
CA ALA A 144 6.15 -6.42 -11.02
C ALA A 144 7.51 -6.68 -10.38
N GLU A 145 7.90 -7.95 -10.19
CA GLU A 145 9.22 -8.33 -9.66
C GLU A 145 10.35 -7.89 -10.62
N GLY A 146 10.22 -8.17 -11.92
CA GLY A 146 11.20 -7.77 -12.92
C GLY A 146 11.35 -6.24 -13.04
N VAL A 147 10.23 -5.50 -13.05
CA VAL A 147 10.24 -4.03 -13.04
C VAL A 147 10.87 -3.48 -11.75
N ALA A 148 10.60 -4.10 -10.59
CA ALA A 148 11.20 -3.66 -9.34
C ALA A 148 12.73 -3.82 -9.35
N GLU A 149 13.24 -4.92 -9.90
CA GLU A 149 14.68 -5.17 -10.05
C GLU A 149 15.29 -4.17 -11.05
N TYR A 150 14.65 -3.95 -12.20
CA TYR A 150 15.09 -2.95 -13.17
C TYR A 150 15.17 -1.54 -12.55
N MET A 151 14.13 -1.10 -11.86
CA MET A 151 14.13 0.23 -11.25
C MET A 151 15.21 0.41 -10.17
N LEU A 152 15.69 -0.66 -9.54
CA LEU A 152 16.80 -0.60 -8.60
C LEU A 152 18.13 -0.31 -9.30
N THR A 153 18.33 -0.73 -10.53
CA THR A 153 19.56 -0.41 -11.30
C THR A 153 19.66 1.08 -11.58
N LEU A 154 18.54 1.77 -11.65
CA LEU A 154 18.47 3.21 -11.97
C LEU A 154 18.70 4.13 -10.77
N VAL A 155 18.73 3.59 -9.53
CA VAL A 155 18.63 4.41 -8.29
C VAL A 155 19.78 5.43 -8.14
N LYS A 156 20.98 5.14 -8.69
CA LYS A 156 22.14 6.04 -8.62
C LYS A 156 22.19 7.05 -9.74
N GLU A 157 21.60 6.71 -10.88
CA GLU A 157 21.73 7.49 -12.12
C GLU A 157 20.56 8.47 -12.31
N ILE A 158 19.40 8.13 -11.73
CA ILE A 158 18.18 8.87 -11.98
C ILE A 158 17.94 9.96 -10.94
N HIS A 159 17.64 11.16 -11.40
CA HIS A 159 17.22 12.28 -10.58
C HIS A 159 15.77 12.65 -10.90
N LEU A 160 14.83 12.16 -10.12
CA LEU A 160 13.40 12.43 -10.30
C LEU A 160 12.96 13.69 -9.54
N PRO A 161 12.01 14.48 -10.08
CA PRO A 161 11.40 15.60 -9.33
C PRO A 161 10.76 15.13 -8.01
N ARG A 162 10.20 13.90 -8.02
CA ARG A 162 9.53 13.25 -6.87
C ARG A 162 9.52 11.73 -7.04
N LYS A 163 9.03 11.02 -6.02
CA LYS A 163 8.83 9.56 -6.05
C LYS A 163 8.01 9.12 -7.26
N LEU A 164 8.38 7.97 -7.84
CA LEU A 164 7.64 7.24 -8.87
C LEU A 164 7.13 5.93 -8.28
N LYS A 165 5.81 5.73 -8.27
CA LYS A 165 5.14 4.51 -7.80
C LYS A 165 4.57 3.76 -8.99
N VAL A 166 4.87 2.45 -9.06
CA VAL A 166 4.40 1.57 -10.12
C VAL A 166 3.49 0.50 -9.54
N ALA A 167 2.40 0.17 -10.25
CA ALA A 167 1.49 -0.88 -9.83
C ALA A 167 0.96 -1.67 -11.01
N PHE A 168 0.77 -2.98 -10.80
CA PHE A 168 0.20 -3.93 -11.73
C PHE A 168 -1.11 -4.48 -11.15
N SER A 169 -2.20 -4.39 -11.90
CA SER A 169 -3.49 -4.99 -11.57
C SER A 169 -3.78 -6.16 -12.51
N ASN A 170 -4.21 -7.30 -11.95
CA ASN A 170 -4.52 -8.52 -12.69
C ASN A 170 -5.99 -8.59 -13.16
N SER A 171 -6.82 -7.65 -12.74
CA SER A 171 -8.26 -7.65 -13.02
C SER A 171 -8.88 -6.26 -12.80
N PRO A 172 -10.14 -6.03 -13.23
CA PRO A 172 -10.85 -4.78 -12.99
C PRO A 172 -11.10 -4.43 -11.51
N LYS A 173 -10.84 -5.36 -10.57
CA LYS A 173 -10.89 -5.05 -9.12
C LYS A 173 -9.92 -3.94 -8.74
N ASN A 174 -8.81 -3.81 -9.49
CA ASN A 174 -7.81 -2.75 -9.33
C ASN A 174 -7.26 -2.59 -7.91
N VAL A 175 -7.10 -3.70 -7.19
CA VAL A 175 -6.70 -3.74 -5.77
C VAL A 175 -5.39 -2.98 -5.48
N THR A 176 -4.49 -2.90 -6.46
CA THR A 176 -3.24 -2.11 -6.36
C THR A 176 -3.42 -0.64 -6.65
N HIS A 177 -4.65 -0.23 -7.03
CA HIS A 177 -4.98 1.13 -7.45
C HIS A 177 -4.11 1.56 -8.65
N ALA A 178 -3.89 0.68 -9.63
CA ALA A 178 -3.02 0.93 -10.79
C ALA A 178 -3.45 2.21 -11.53
N THR A 179 -4.77 2.43 -11.69
CA THR A 179 -5.33 3.63 -12.34
C THR A 179 -5.18 4.93 -11.52
N PHE A 180 -4.67 4.87 -10.28
CA PHE A 180 -4.39 6.03 -9.42
C PHE A 180 -2.90 6.20 -9.11
N ARG A 181 -1.99 5.47 -9.79
CA ARG A 181 -0.55 5.55 -9.51
C ARG A 181 0.17 6.52 -10.44
N ASP A 182 1.43 6.76 -10.11
CA ASP A 182 2.31 7.54 -10.98
C ASP A 182 2.49 6.85 -12.35
N LEU A 183 2.54 5.50 -12.34
CA LEU A 183 2.44 4.63 -13.51
C LEU A 183 1.72 3.34 -13.11
N GLY A 184 0.73 2.93 -13.85
CA GLY A 184 -0.08 1.74 -13.61
C GLY A 184 -0.28 0.90 -14.85
N PHE A 185 -0.23 -0.42 -14.65
CA PHE A 185 -0.46 -1.43 -15.66
C PHE A 185 -1.71 -2.22 -15.26
N ALA A 186 -2.76 -2.13 -16.06
CA ALA A 186 -3.98 -2.88 -15.88
C ALA A 186 -4.02 -4.03 -16.90
N ALA A 187 -4.03 -5.26 -16.41
CA ALA A 187 -4.13 -6.45 -17.25
C ALA A 187 -5.44 -6.44 -18.05
N ARG A 188 -5.40 -7.04 -19.24
CA ARG A 188 -6.51 -7.22 -20.17
C ARG A 188 -6.71 -8.71 -20.45
N GLU A 189 -7.90 -9.07 -20.89
CA GLU A 189 -8.23 -10.47 -21.26
C GLU A 189 -7.39 -11.03 -22.40
N ASP A 190 -6.89 -10.13 -23.30
CA ASP A 190 -6.03 -10.50 -24.43
C ASP A 190 -4.56 -10.75 -24.06
N GLY A 191 -4.23 -10.73 -22.75
CA GLY A 191 -2.89 -10.95 -22.24
C GLY A 191 -1.97 -9.71 -22.33
N MET A 192 -2.50 -8.55 -22.66
CA MET A 192 -1.78 -7.28 -22.76
C MET A 192 -2.08 -6.37 -21.57
N PHE A 193 -1.45 -5.20 -21.53
CA PHE A 193 -1.70 -4.16 -20.53
C PHE A 193 -2.29 -2.89 -21.15
N ASP A 194 -3.27 -2.30 -20.47
CA ASP A 194 -3.55 -0.87 -20.56
C ASP A 194 -2.65 -0.12 -19.59
N VAL A 195 -2.07 1.00 -20.03
CA VAL A 195 -1.11 1.79 -19.26
C VAL A 195 -1.71 3.12 -18.86
N TYR A 196 -1.67 3.40 -17.55
CA TYR A 196 -2.14 4.65 -16.96
C TYR A 196 -0.96 5.41 -16.34
N CYS A 197 -0.93 6.72 -16.47
CA CYS A 197 0.10 7.53 -15.83
C CYS A 197 -0.43 8.82 -15.20
N ALA A 198 0.43 9.49 -14.45
CA ALA A 198 0.16 10.77 -13.81
C ALA A 198 -1.05 10.78 -12.88
N GLY A 199 -1.40 9.63 -12.29
CA GLY A 199 -2.32 9.54 -11.16
C GLY A 199 -1.65 9.85 -9.83
N GLY A 200 -2.45 9.98 -8.77
CA GLY A 200 -1.92 10.09 -7.42
C GLY A 200 -2.90 10.63 -6.39
N LEU A 201 -2.89 10.01 -5.23
CA LEU A 201 -3.62 10.45 -4.05
C LEU A 201 -2.79 11.45 -3.23
N GLY A 202 -3.46 12.19 -2.34
CA GLY A 202 -2.86 13.23 -1.50
C GLY A 202 -3.43 14.61 -1.81
N PRO A 203 -2.73 15.72 -1.46
CA PRO A 203 -3.20 17.06 -1.88
C PRO A 203 -3.38 17.12 -3.40
N ASN A 204 -4.53 17.61 -3.87
CA ASN A 204 -4.93 17.62 -5.29
C ASN A 204 -4.86 16.20 -5.93
N PRO A 205 -5.69 15.25 -5.48
CA PRO A 205 -5.69 13.91 -6.04
C PRO A 205 -6.16 13.92 -7.49
N LYS A 206 -5.60 13.01 -8.29
CA LYS A 206 -6.02 12.82 -9.68
C LYS A 206 -6.05 11.33 -10.03
N ILE A 207 -7.06 10.94 -10.79
CA ILE A 207 -7.11 9.65 -11.47
C ILE A 207 -6.05 9.69 -12.59
N GLY A 208 -5.39 8.57 -12.85
CA GLY A 208 -4.41 8.44 -13.92
C GLY A 208 -5.05 8.57 -15.30
N VAL A 209 -4.29 9.07 -16.23
CA VAL A 209 -4.68 9.14 -17.64
C VAL A 209 -4.25 7.85 -18.35
N LYS A 210 -5.17 7.19 -19.08
CA LYS A 210 -4.80 6.07 -19.95
C LYS A 210 -4.00 6.61 -21.14
N VAL A 211 -2.70 6.24 -21.21
CA VAL A 211 -1.73 6.78 -22.17
C VAL A 211 -1.28 5.77 -23.22
N ALA A 212 -1.51 4.48 -23.00
CA ALA A 212 -1.30 3.43 -23.99
C ALA A 212 -2.28 2.28 -23.75
N GLU A 213 -2.64 1.58 -24.82
CA GLU A 213 -3.54 0.43 -24.84
C GLU A 213 -2.85 -0.78 -25.47
N ALA A 214 -3.22 -1.98 -25.02
CA ALA A 214 -2.76 -3.24 -25.59
C ALA A 214 -1.23 -3.33 -25.70
N VAL A 215 -0.52 -2.88 -24.66
CA VAL A 215 0.93 -2.97 -24.57
C VAL A 215 1.31 -4.42 -24.24
N LYS A 216 2.24 -4.99 -25.01
CA LYS A 216 2.77 -6.33 -24.75
C LYS A 216 3.48 -6.35 -23.40
N PRO A 217 3.31 -7.40 -22.58
CA PRO A 217 3.96 -7.49 -21.27
C PRO A 217 5.50 -7.37 -21.34
N GLU A 218 6.12 -7.89 -22.38
CA GLU A 218 7.58 -7.78 -22.59
C GLU A 218 8.08 -6.33 -22.73
N ASP A 219 7.18 -5.37 -23.05
CA ASP A 219 7.48 -3.96 -23.29
C ASP A 219 7.33 -3.06 -22.05
N VAL A 220 7.03 -3.63 -20.88
CA VAL A 220 6.81 -2.84 -19.65
C VAL A 220 8.01 -1.97 -19.27
N ILE A 221 9.25 -2.39 -19.57
CA ILE A 221 10.45 -1.59 -19.33
C ILE A 221 10.44 -0.33 -20.20
N ALA A 222 10.05 -0.43 -21.48
CA ALA A 222 9.91 0.74 -22.35
C ALA A 222 8.86 1.73 -21.79
N CYS A 223 7.78 1.24 -21.19
CA CYS A 223 6.78 2.09 -20.53
C CYS A 223 7.34 2.81 -19.29
N ILE A 224 8.18 2.12 -18.48
CA ILE A 224 8.88 2.72 -17.35
C ILE A 224 9.80 3.84 -17.82
N ASP A 225 10.63 3.57 -18.84
CA ASP A 225 11.58 4.52 -19.38
C ASP A 225 10.90 5.73 -20.04
N ALA A 226 9.77 5.51 -20.73
CA ALA A 226 8.94 6.58 -21.28
C ALA A 226 8.38 7.47 -20.15
N MET A 227 7.85 6.88 -19.08
CA MET A 227 7.35 7.65 -17.94
C MET A 227 8.47 8.45 -17.26
N ILE A 228 9.64 7.85 -17.11
CA ILE A 228 10.81 8.54 -16.57
C ILE A 228 11.21 9.73 -17.46
N ALA A 229 11.27 9.54 -18.76
CA ALA A 229 11.62 10.60 -19.73
C ALA A 229 10.62 11.77 -19.65
N VAL A 230 9.31 11.48 -19.67
CA VAL A 230 8.28 12.52 -19.54
C VAL A 230 8.37 13.21 -18.18
N PHE A 231 8.56 12.46 -17.09
CA PHE A 231 8.60 13.03 -15.75
C PHE A 231 9.85 13.86 -15.48
N THR A 232 11.00 13.49 -16.00
CA THR A 232 12.23 14.27 -15.87
C THR A 232 12.23 15.52 -16.76
N THR A 233 11.56 15.48 -17.92
CA THR A 233 11.49 16.61 -18.84
C THR A 233 10.48 17.66 -18.41
N PHE A 234 9.29 17.25 -17.99
CA PHE A 234 8.16 18.16 -17.74
C PHE A 234 7.80 18.28 -16.25
N GLY A 235 8.44 17.50 -15.38
CA GLY A 235 8.19 17.54 -13.94
C GLY A 235 8.76 18.79 -13.27
N ASN A 236 8.12 19.21 -12.19
CA ASN A 236 8.50 20.41 -11.47
C ASN A 236 9.57 20.11 -10.40
N TYR A 237 10.78 20.64 -10.57
CA TYR A 237 11.89 20.54 -9.63
C TYR A 237 11.92 21.68 -8.60
N GLU A 238 11.31 22.82 -8.89
CA GLU A 238 11.38 24.02 -8.07
C GLU A 238 10.38 23.98 -6.89
N SER A 239 9.14 23.54 -7.17
CA SER A 239 8.09 23.50 -6.15
C SER A 239 7.80 22.06 -5.70
N ARG A 240 8.29 21.71 -4.51
CA ARG A 240 8.04 20.37 -3.93
C ARG A 240 6.55 20.04 -3.76
N ALA A 241 5.69 21.03 -3.59
CA ALA A 241 4.24 20.86 -3.50
C ALA A 241 3.63 20.40 -4.84
N LYS A 242 4.25 20.80 -5.97
CA LYS A 242 3.80 20.52 -7.34
C LYS A 242 4.68 19.53 -8.10
N SER A 243 5.59 18.82 -7.41
CA SER A 243 6.58 17.93 -8.04
C SER A 243 6.11 16.49 -8.30
N ARG A 244 4.87 16.10 -7.93
CA ARG A 244 4.33 14.76 -8.22
C ARG A 244 3.90 14.63 -9.67
N THR A 245 3.95 13.41 -10.19
CA THR A 245 3.56 13.08 -11.57
C THR A 245 2.16 13.57 -11.94
N ARG A 246 1.20 13.54 -11.01
CA ARG A 246 -0.17 14.02 -11.26
C ARG A 246 -0.26 15.48 -11.71
N TYR A 247 0.73 16.31 -11.38
CA TYR A 247 0.80 17.69 -11.85
C TYR A 247 1.20 17.83 -13.33
N LEU A 248 1.69 16.73 -13.98
CA LEU A 248 1.85 16.70 -15.44
C LEU A 248 0.53 16.91 -16.16
N GLN A 249 -0.60 16.50 -15.56
CA GLN A 249 -1.92 16.79 -16.12
C GLN A 249 -2.26 18.29 -16.10
N ASP A 250 -1.73 19.06 -15.14
CA ASP A 250 -1.88 20.53 -15.11
C ASP A 250 -0.89 21.21 -16.06
N THR A 251 0.33 20.67 -16.19
CA THR A 251 1.40 21.26 -17.00
C THR A 251 1.17 21.05 -18.49
N LEU A 252 0.76 19.85 -18.89
CA LEU A 252 0.63 19.44 -20.31
C LEU A 252 -0.83 19.38 -20.79
N GLY A 253 -1.80 19.34 -19.87
CA GLY A 253 -3.15 18.90 -20.19
C GLY A 253 -3.20 17.38 -20.45
N VAL A 254 -4.41 16.83 -20.57
CA VAL A 254 -4.58 15.37 -20.80
C VAL A 254 -4.05 14.97 -22.18
N ASP A 255 -4.37 15.73 -23.22
CA ASP A 255 -3.97 15.42 -24.61
C ASP A 255 -2.47 15.63 -24.83
N GLY A 256 -1.87 16.69 -24.25
CA GLY A 256 -0.43 16.90 -24.27
C GLY A 256 0.33 15.80 -23.55
N LEU A 257 -0.16 15.35 -22.40
CA LEU A 257 0.43 14.22 -21.67
C LEU A 257 0.40 12.93 -22.49
N LYS A 258 -0.73 12.62 -23.15
CA LYS A 258 -0.84 11.46 -24.03
C LYS A 258 0.15 11.56 -25.21
N ALA A 259 0.25 12.72 -25.84
CA ALA A 259 1.13 12.93 -26.98
C ALA A 259 2.62 12.79 -26.60
N GLU A 260 3.05 13.42 -25.50
CA GLU A 260 4.45 13.33 -25.05
C GLU A 260 4.79 11.92 -24.54
N TYR A 261 3.86 11.23 -23.88
CA TYR A 261 4.07 9.85 -23.47
C TYR A 261 4.17 8.91 -24.67
N ALA A 262 3.29 9.03 -25.68
CA ALA A 262 3.32 8.22 -26.89
C ALA A 262 4.65 8.41 -27.65
N LYS A 263 5.10 9.65 -27.82
CA LYS A 263 6.38 9.97 -28.43
C LYS A 263 7.56 9.33 -27.68
N ALA A 264 7.58 9.46 -26.35
CA ALA A 264 8.61 8.85 -25.53
C ALA A 264 8.56 7.31 -25.62
N LEU A 265 7.37 6.71 -25.61
CA LEU A 265 7.19 5.26 -25.73
C LEU A 265 7.69 4.73 -27.07
N ASP A 266 7.40 5.40 -28.18
CA ASP A 266 7.89 5.02 -29.52
C ASP A 266 9.41 4.99 -29.60
N GLU A 267 10.10 5.92 -28.93
CA GLU A 267 11.56 5.95 -28.83
C GLU A 267 12.07 4.80 -27.95
N LYS A 268 11.43 4.57 -26.81
CA LYS A 268 11.85 3.56 -25.81
C LYS A 268 11.59 2.14 -26.28
N LEU A 269 10.55 1.88 -27.06
CA LEU A 269 10.30 0.58 -27.67
C LEU A 269 11.45 0.11 -28.59
N LYS A 270 12.25 1.05 -29.12
CA LYS A 270 13.42 0.76 -29.96
C LYS A 270 14.71 0.53 -29.18
N THR A 271 14.81 1.07 -27.95
CA THR A 271 16.07 1.16 -27.21
C THR A 271 16.06 0.42 -25.87
N SER A 272 14.89 0.29 -25.22
CA SER A 272 14.79 -0.40 -23.94
C SER A 272 14.85 -1.91 -24.12
N GLN A 273 15.40 -2.59 -23.12
CA GLN A 273 15.43 -4.06 -23.08
C GLN A 273 14.01 -4.63 -22.94
N LYS A 274 13.78 -5.79 -23.55
CA LYS A 274 12.56 -6.56 -23.30
C LYS A 274 12.66 -7.26 -21.95
N LEU A 275 11.56 -7.28 -21.18
CA LEU A 275 11.47 -8.07 -19.96
C LEU A 275 10.93 -9.46 -20.27
N THR A 276 11.73 -10.48 -19.99
CA THR A 276 11.28 -11.86 -20.07
C THR A 276 11.08 -12.38 -18.64
N VAL A 277 9.94 -12.96 -18.36
CA VAL A 277 9.59 -13.51 -17.06
C VAL A 277 9.23 -14.98 -17.19
N GLU A 278 9.56 -15.75 -16.16
CA GLU A 278 9.16 -17.14 -16.04
C GLU A 278 8.01 -17.25 -15.03
N SER A 279 6.90 -17.84 -15.45
CA SER A 279 5.82 -18.21 -14.54
C SER A 279 6.13 -19.57 -13.91
N LYS A 280 6.12 -19.64 -12.59
CA LYS A 280 6.30 -20.90 -11.86
C LYS A 280 4.97 -21.61 -11.71
N ALA A 281 4.85 -22.79 -12.30
CA ALA A 281 3.68 -23.62 -12.12
C ALA A 281 3.53 -24.07 -10.65
N ILE A 282 2.30 -24.05 -10.16
CA ILE A 282 1.94 -24.61 -8.86
C ILE A 282 1.54 -26.06 -9.10
N GLY A 283 2.44 -26.98 -8.73
CA GLY A 283 2.25 -28.44 -8.93
C GLY A 283 1.71 -29.18 -7.70
N LYS A 284 1.21 -28.44 -6.71
CA LYS A 284 0.69 -29.01 -5.46
C LYS A 284 -0.73 -29.53 -5.66
N ALA A 285 -1.01 -30.76 -5.15
CA ALA A 285 -2.36 -31.33 -5.16
C ALA A 285 -3.13 -30.94 -3.90
N GLY A 286 -4.43 -30.75 -4.01
CA GLY A 286 -5.34 -30.58 -2.88
C GLY A 286 -5.55 -31.89 -2.10
N ASP A 287 -6.03 -31.78 -0.86
CA ASP A 287 -6.28 -32.91 0.06
C ASP A 287 -7.71 -32.93 0.61
N GLY A 288 -8.61 -32.08 0.09
CA GLY A 288 -9.99 -31.99 0.52
C GLY A 288 -10.66 -30.68 0.14
N GLN A 289 -11.80 -30.41 0.76
CA GLN A 289 -12.56 -29.19 0.59
C GLN A 289 -12.71 -28.46 1.92
N ILE A 290 -12.60 -27.12 1.88
CA ILE A 290 -12.83 -26.24 3.01
C ILE A 290 -13.51 -24.94 2.54
N SER A 291 -14.37 -24.37 3.37
CA SER A 291 -15.03 -23.10 3.11
C SER A 291 -15.13 -22.29 4.40
N GLY A 292 -15.26 -20.98 4.28
CA GLY A 292 -15.39 -20.06 5.41
C GLY A 292 -15.13 -18.62 4.95
N GLU A 293 -15.46 -17.65 5.79
CA GLU A 293 -15.36 -16.21 5.47
C GLU A 293 -13.96 -15.76 5.06
N ARG A 294 -12.92 -16.36 5.63
CA ARG A 294 -11.52 -16.02 5.35
C ARG A 294 -10.82 -16.98 4.40
N ILE A 295 -11.58 -17.90 3.77
CA ILE A 295 -11.07 -18.90 2.83
C ILE A 295 -11.45 -18.49 1.42
N ILE A 296 -10.46 -18.41 0.55
CA ILE A 296 -10.60 -18.06 -0.86
C ILE A 296 -10.15 -19.27 -1.70
N ALA A 297 -11.06 -19.87 -2.44
CA ALA A 297 -10.70 -20.93 -3.39
C ALA A 297 -9.83 -20.34 -4.51
N GLN A 298 -8.69 -20.97 -4.78
CA GLN A 298 -7.80 -20.57 -5.86
C GLN A 298 -8.24 -21.15 -7.21
N LYS A 299 -7.67 -20.65 -8.31
CA LYS A 299 -7.87 -21.24 -9.63
C LYS A 299 -7.25 -22.64 -9.77
N GLN A 300 -6.27 -22.97 -8.93
CA GLN A 300 -5.72 -24.31 -8.80
C GLN A 300 -6.68 -25.15 -7.95
N GLU A 301 -7.16 -26.25 -8.51
CA GLU A 301 -8.16 -27.11 -7.89
C GLU A 301 -7.68 -27.68 -6.53
N GLY A 302 -8.53 -27.55 -5.51
CA GLY A 302 -8.26 -28.04 -4.16
C GLY A 302 -7.23 -27.22 -3.39
N LEU A 303 -6.80 -26.05 -3.91
CA LEU A 303 -5.94 -25.11 -3.21
C LEU A 303 -6.70 -23.85 -2.79
N TYR A 304 -6.26 -23.30 -1.67
CA TYR A 304 -6.93 -22.18 -1.01
C TYR A 304 -5.94 -21.10 -0.59
N ALA A 305 -6.44 -19.89 -0.47
CA ALA A 305 -5.81 -18.82 0.28
C ALA A 305 -6.57 -18.55 1.57
N VAL A 306 -5.86 -18.23 2.64
CA VAL A 306 -6.43 -17.74 3.89
C VAL A 306 -6.06 -16.27 4.04
N SER A 307 -7.05 -15.42 4.29
CA SER A 307 -6.81 -14.01 4.61
C SER A 307 -6.57 -13.81 6.09
N TYR A 308 -5.55 -13.00 6.41
CA TYR A 308 -5.28 -12.49 7.75
C TYR A 308 -5.18 -10.96 7.68
N HIS A 309 -6.09 -10.26 8.33
CA HIS A 309 -6.10 -8.81 8.36
C HIS A 309 -5.88 -8.30 9.79
N PRO A 310 -4.66 -7.89 10.15
CA PRO A 310 -4.39 -7.25 11.42
C PRO A 310 -5.01 -5.85 11.42
N MET A 311 -5.75 -5.51 12.48
CA MET A 311 -6.52 -4.27 12.58
C MET A 311 -5.68 -3.03 12.22
N GLY A 312 -6.19 -2.25 11.26
CA GLY A 312 -5.53 -1.06 10.76
C GLY A 312 -4.12 -1.31 10.20
N GLY A 313 -3.78 -2.55 9.82
CA GLY A 313 -2.47 -2.95 9.28
C GLY A 313 -1.34 -2.99 10.34
N ASN A 314 -1.65 -2.96 11.64
CA ASN A 314 -0.66 -3.18 12.70
C ASN A 314 -0.34 -4.67 12.77
N PHE A 315 0.78 -5.08 12.19
CA PHE A 315 1.17 -6.48 12.15
C PHE A 315 1.76 -6.89 13.50
N PRO A 316 1.13 -7.81 14.26
CA PRO A 316 1.62 -8.22 15.57
C PRO A 316 3.03 -8.78 15.47
N VAL A 317 3.89 -8.43 16.43
CA VAL A 317 5.32 -8.76 16.36
C VAL A 317 5.60 -10.25 16.50
N GLU A 318 4.75 -10.99 17.18
CA GLU A 318 4.79 -12.45 17.34
C GLU A 318 4.34 -13.20 16.07
N LYS A 319 3.49 -12.60 15.25
CA LYS A 319 2.82 -13.27 14.13
C LYS A 319 3.77 -13.81 13.05
N PRO A 320 4.89 -13.16 12.67
CA PRO A 320 5.84 -13.76 11.75
C PRO A 320 6.40 -15.11 12.22
N ARG A 321 6.70 -15.26 13.53
CA ARG A 321 7.18 -16.51 14.07
C ARG A 321 6.10 -17.59 14.05
N GLU A 322 4.89 -17.27 14.51
CA GLU A 322 3.75 -18.18 14.52
C GLU A 322 3.45 -18.69 13.09
N LEU A 323 3.37 -17.80 12.12
CA LEU A 323 3.14 -18.16 10.72
C LEU A 323 4.28 -19.00 10.16
N TYR A 324 5.54 -18.61 10.40
CA TYR A 324 6.70 -19.35 9.90
C TYR A 324 6.71 -20.80 10.42
N GLU A 325 6.53 -20.99 11.71
CA GLU A 325 6.53 -22.34 12.31
C GLU A 325 5.44 -23.25 11.74
N VAL A 326 4.29 -22.69 11.39
CA VAL A 326 3.21 -23.46 10.78
C VAL A 326 3.48 -23.76 9.31
N ILE A 327 3.97 -22.79 8.52
CA ILE A 327 4.06 -22.96 7.06
C ILE A 327 5.43 -23.41 6.54
N LYS A 328 6.48 -23.44 7.38
CA LYS A 328 7.87 -23.70 6.95
C LYS A 328 8.04 -24.98 6.14
N ASP A 329 7.31 -26.03 6.51
CA ASP A 329 7.38 -27.35 5.87
C ASP A 329 6.26 -27.58 4.82
N MET A 330 5.35 -26.62 4.62
CA MET A 330 4.27 -26.71 3.63
C MET A 330 4.81 -26.38 2.23
N PRO A 331 4.78 -27.31 1.24
CA PRO A 331 5.33 -27.04 -0.09
C PRO A 331 4.62 -25.89 -0.79
N GLN A 332 5.37 -25.00 -1.46
CA GLN A 332 4.88 -23.89 -2.29
C GLN A 332 3.99 -22.86 -1.57
N VAL A 333 3.81 -22.98 -0.25
CA VAL A 333 3.06 -21.98 0.53
C VAL A 333 3.93 -20.74 0.70
N GLU A 334 3.33 -19.57 0.49
CA GLU A 334 3.94 -18.26 0.74
C GLU A 334 2.89 -17.24 1.18
N CYS A 335 3.35 -16.09 1.65
CA CYS A 335 2.48 -14.99 2.05
C CYS A 335 2.52 -13.85 1.02
N ARG A 336 1.41 -13.12 0.88
CA ARG A 336 1.26 -11.99 -0.03
C ARG A 336 0.60 -10.81 0.69
N ILE A 337 1.26 -9.67 0.69
CA ILE A 337 0.76 -8.44 1.30
C ILE A 337 -0.18 -7.72 0.34
N SER A 338 -1.33 -7.31 0.83
CA SER A 338 -2.30 -6.49 0.11
C SER A 338 -2.18 -5.01 0.48
N PRO A 339 -2.55 -4.07 -0.42
CA PRO A 339 -2.56 -2.64 -0.13
C PRO A 339 -3.50 -2.19 0.99
N ASP A 340 -4.53 -2.96 1.28
CA ASP A 340 -5.46 -2.71 2.40
C ASP A 340 -4.90 -3.12 3.77
N GLY A 341 -3.74 -3.78 3.81
CA GLY A 341 -3.12 -4.28 5.04
C GLY A 341 -3.36 -5.76 5.31
N THR A 342 -4.12 -6.46 4.46
CA THR A 342 -4.33 -7.91 4.53
C THR A 342 -3.06 -8.67 4.13
N LEU A 343 -2.79 -9.77 4.83
CA LEU A 343 -1.82 -10.77 4.45
C LEU A 343 -2.58 -12.02 3.97
N TYR A 344 -2.34 -12.43 2.73
CA TYR A 344 -2.86 -13.68 2.22
C TYR A 344 -1.80 -14.76 2.35
N ILE A 345 -2.16 -15.90 2.91
CA ILE A 345 -1.35 -17.12 2.91
C ILE A 345 -1.93 -18.01 1.81
N ILE A 346 -1.15 -18.27 0.76
CA ILE A 346 -1.61 -18.90 -0.48
C ILE A 346 -1.03 -20.29 -0.68
N ASN A 347 -1.62 -21.03 -1.61
CA ASN A 347 -1.24 -22.41 -2.00
C ASN A 347 -1.43 -23.42 -0.85
N LEU A 348 -2.46 -23.23 -0.05
CA LEU A 348 -2.81 -24.10 1.05
C LEU A 348 -3.75 -25.22 0.58
N THR A 349 -3.50 -26.47 1.01
CA THR A 349 -4.52 -27.53 0.97
C THR A 349 -5.61 -27.26 2.01
N ALA A 350 -6.68 -28.03 2.04
CA ALA A 350 -7.76 -27.86 3.02
C ALA A 350 -7.26 -28.06 4.46
N VAL A 351 -6.39 -29.05 4.68
CA VAL A 351 -5.80 -29.33 6.00
C VAL A 351 -4.85 -28.22 6.42
N GLU A 352 -4.00 -27.72 5.51
CA GLU A 352 -3.08 -26.62 5.77
C GLU A 352 -3.81 -25.30 6.04
N ALA A 353 -4.89 -25.01 5.30
CA ALA A 353 -5.73 -23.84 5.52
C ALA A 353 -6.33 -23.81 6.93
N LYS A 354 -6.77 -24.98 7.44
CA LYS A 354 -7.26 -25.08 8.81
C LYS A 354 -6.17 -24.75 9.84
N ALA A 355 -4.95 -25.26 9.64
CA ALA A 355 -3.84 -24.94 10.54
C ALA A 355 -3.51 -23.44 10.56
N VAL A 356 -3.56 -22.77 9.40
CA VAL A 356 -3.36 -21.32 9.32
C VAL A 356 -4.50 -20.54 9.98
N LEU A 357 -5.76 -20.96 9.79
CA LEU A 357 -6.91 -20.35 10.46
C LEU A 357 -6.78 -20.40 12.00
N ASP A 358 -6.26 -21.51 12.54
CA ASP A 358 -6.12 -21.71 13.97
C ASP A 358 -5.16 -20.72 14.64
N ILE A 359 -4.11 -20.28 13.94
CA ILE A 359 -3.13 -19.31 14.47
C ILE A 359 -3.44 -17.86 14.07
N THR A 360 -4.50 -17.63 13.29
CA THR A 360 -4.91 -16.31 12.80
C THR A 360 -6.32 -15.92 13.24
N LYS A 361 -6.76 -16.40 14.42
CA LYS A 361 -8.10 -16.13 14.97
C LYS A 361 -8.32 -14.65 15.34
N ASP A 362 -7.24 -13.92 15.52
CA ASP A 362 -7.20 -12.47 15.78
C ASP A 362 -7.40 -11.62 14.51
N SER A 363 -7.73 -12.24 13.38
CA SER A 363 -8.00 -11.53 12.11
C SER A 363 -9.33 -10.78 12.17
N ALA A 364 -9.38 -9.64 11.47
CA ALA A 364 -10.64 -9.00 11.12
C ALA A 364 -11.56 -9.96 10.34
N VAL A 365 -12.87 -9.86 10.61
CA VAL A 365 -13.92 -10.67 9.96
C VAL A 365 -15.02 -9.80 9.35
N THR A 366 -15.30 -8.60 9.89
CA THR A 366 -16.33 -7.70 9.34
C THR A 366 -15.72 -6.68 8.38
N PRO A 367 -16.49 -6.11 7.43
CA PRO A 367 -16.01 -5.03 6.57
C PRO A 367 -15.44 -3.85 7.38
N PHE A 368 -16.07 -3.48 8.49
CA PHE A 368 -15.59 -2.40 9.34
C PHE A 368 -14.25 -2.72 10.01
N GLN A 369 -14.03 -3.95 10.46
CA GLN A 369 -12.74 -4.38 11.02
C GLN A 369 -11.62 -4.40 9.97
N HIS A 370 -11.92 -4.53 8.66
CA HIS A 370 -10.96 -4.39 7.57
C HIS A 370 -10.59 -2.92 7.26
N SER A 371 -10.93 -1.99 8.14
CA SER A 371 -10.61 -0.57 7.93
C SER A 371 -9.12 -0.30 7.83
N VAL A 372 -8.76 0.59 6.89
CA VAL A 372 -7.39 0.94 6.55
C VAL A 372 -6.99 2.23 7.25
N SER A 373 -5.90 2.20 8.02
CA SER A 373 -5.39 3.39 8.70
C SER A 373 -3.90 3.59 8.47
N CYS A 374 -3.46 4.84 8.29
CA CYS A 374 -2.03 5.15 8.27
C CYS A 374 -1.42 5.01 9.67
N ILE A 375 -0.08 5.19 9.81
CA ILE A 375 0.60 5.03 11.11
C ILE A 375 0.22 6.08 12.17
N GLY A 376 -0.35 7.22 11.74
CA GLY A 376 -0.79 8.28 12.65
C GLY A 376 0.32 9.21 13.18
N ALA A 377 -0.12 10.30 13.81
CA ALA A 377 0.76 11.36 14.29
C ALA A 377 1.53 11.00 15.57
N SER A 378 1.17 9.93 16.26
CA SER A 378 1.95 9.40 17.40
C SER A 378 3.38 9.01 16.99
N ILE A 379 3.56 8.55 15.76
CA ILE A 379 4.83 8.10 15.18
C ILE A 379 5.29 9.00 14.04
N CYS A 380 4.40 9.33 13.11
CA CYS A 380 4.74 10.05 11.87
C CYS A 380 5.02 11.53 12.14
N GLN A 381 6.22 12.00 11.76
CA GLN A 381 6.57 13.42 11.86
C GLN A 381 5.72 14.36 10.99
N GLN A 382 5.07 13.86 9.94
CA GLN A 382 4.19 14.62 9.04
C GLN A 382 2.72 14.52 9.44
N GLY A 383 2.38 13.60 10.36
CA GLY A 383 1.02 13.39 10.81
C GLY A 383 0.44 14.61 11.52
N VAL A 384 -0.79 14.97 11.19
CA VAL A 384 -1.57 16.03 11.86
C VAL A 384 -2.42 15.42 12.95
N ARG A 385 -3.01 14.25 12.69
CA ARG A 385 -3.86 13.50 13.62
C ARG A 385 -3.37 12.06 13.79
N ASP A 386 -3.71 11.46 14.91
CA ASP A 386 -3.46 10.04 15.15
C ASP A 386 -4.63 9.23 14.58
N SER A 387 -4.43 8.71 13.38
CA SER A 387 -5.42 7.89 12.67
C SER A 387 -5.60 6.51 13.30
N GLN A 388 -4.57 5.99 13.99
CA GLN A 388 -4.68 4.70 14.69
C GLN A 388 -5.52 4.83 15.96
N ALA A 389 -5.35 5.92 16.70
CA ALA A 389 -6.18 6.20 17.86
C ALA A 389 -7.65 6.42 17.48
N LEU A 390 -7.91 7.12 16.36
CA LEU A 390 -9.30 7.26 15.86
C LEU A 390 -9.89 5.89 15.51
N LEU A 391 -9.15 5.04 14.77
CA LEU A 391 -9.62 3.70 14.41
C LEU A 391 -9.94 2.88 15.65
N ALA A 392 -9.05 2.87 16.66
CA ALA A 392 -9.25 2.14 17.89
C ALA A 392 -10.52 2.61 18.64
N SER A 393 -10.72 3.93 18.77
CA SER A 393 -11.92 4.46 19.44
C SER A 393 -13.22 4.16 18.69
N MET A 394 -13.20 4.14 17.36
CA MET A 394 -14.37 3.72 16.57
C MET A 394 -14.66 2.22 16.73
N MET A 395 -13.62 1.37 16.73
CA MET A 395 -13.80 -0.08 16.91
C MET A 395 -14.39 -0.40 18.26
N GLU A 396 -13.85 0.17 19.34
CA GLU A 396 -14.36 0.02 20.70
C GLU A 396 -15.83 0.45 20.80
N ALA A 397 -16.16 1.64 20.30
CA ALA A 397 -17.51 2.17 20.38
C ALA A 397 -18.54 1.35 19.56
N VAL A 398 -18.17 0.86 18.38
CA VAL A 398 -19.01 0.04 17.53
C VAL A 398 -19.24 -1.35 18.14
N GLU A 399 -18.20 -1.95 18.75
CA GLU A 399 -18.28 -3.23 19.45
C GLU A 399 -19.19 -3.13 20.68
N GLU A 400 -18.97 -2.12 21.55
CA GLU A 400 -19.79 -1.86 22.72
C GLU A 400 -21.26 -1.59 22.39
N ALA A 401 -21.52 -0.92 21.26
CA ALA A 401 -22.88 -0.65 20.78
C ALA A 401 -23.56 -1.87 20.15
N GLY A 402 -22.84 -2.98 19.91
CA GLY A 402 -23.37 -4.19 19.31
C GLY A 402 -23.85 -4.04 17.88
N ILE A 403 -23.17 -3.21 17.08
CA ILE A 403 -23.54 -2.95 15.68
C ILE A 403 -23.34 -4.22 14.82
N PRO A 404 -24.33 -4.63 14.01
CA PRO A 404 -24.22 -5.79 13.14
C PRO A 404 -23.05 -5.70 12.14
N ALA A 405 -22.50 -6.84 11.76
CA ALA A 405 -21.27 -6.96 10.97
C ALA A 405 -21.33 -6.27 9.60
N ASP A 406 -22.48 -6.24 8.94
CA ASP A 406 -22.72 -5.69 7.61
C ASP A 406 -23.27 -4.26 7.61
N ALA A 407 -23.53 -3.70 8.79
CA ALA A 407 -24.10 -2.36 8.96
C ALA A 407 -23.11 -1.23 8.71
N LEU A 408 -21.81 -1.51 8.74
CA LEU A 408 -20.77 -0.49 8.50
C LEU A 408 -19.76 -0.97 7.43
N PRO A 409 -19.31 -0.04 6.56
CA PRO A 409 -18.34 -0.37 5.51
C PRO A 409 -16.90 -0.40 6.04
N THR A 410 -15.98 -0.86 5.20
CA THR A 410 -14.56 -0.57 5.36
C THR A 410 -14.33 0.94 5.32
N VAL A 411 -13.63 1.48 6.33
CA VAL A 411 -13.31 2.89 6.44
C VAL A 411 -11.82 3.12 6.17
N TYR A 412 -11.50 4.19 5.45
CA TYR A 412 -10.15 4.56 5.08
C TYR A 412 -9.71 5.82 5.81
N ILE A 413 -8.62 5.75 6.61
CA ILE A 413 -8.24 6.83 7.53
C ILE A 413 -6.82 7.29 7.27
N SER A 414 -6.64 8.58 7.01
CA SER A 414 -5.32 9.21 6.99
C SER A 414 -5.24 10.34 8.00
N GLY A 415 -4.19 10.36 8.81
CA GLY A 415 -3.96 11.40 9.81
C GLY A 415 -3.58 12.78 9.24
N CYS A 416 -3.50 12.94 7.94
CA CYS A 416 -3.18 14.21 7.24
C CYS A 416 -3.53 14.12 5.74
N PRO A 417 -3.45 15.23 4.97
CA PRO A 417 -3.73 15.23 3.53
C PRO A 417 -2.81 14.38 2.65
N SER A 418 -1.78 13.72 3.20
CA SER A 418 -0.84 12.90 2.41
C SER A 418 -1.45 11.59 1.87
N SER A 419 -2.65 11.21 2.30
CA SER A 419 -3.42 10.05 1.84
C SER A 419 -2.65 8.71 1.92
N CYS A 420 -1.98 8.49 3.05
CA CYS A 420 -1.27 7.24 3.29
C CYS A 420 -2.22 6.06 3.60
N GLY A 421 -3.42 6.34 4.09
CA GLY A 421 -4.52 5.39 4.30
C GLY A 421 -5.53 5.37 3.16
N THR A 422 -5.23 5.97 2.02
CA THR A 422 -6.02 5.96 0.77
C THR A 422 -7.48 6.43 0.90
N GLN A 423 -7.81 7.26 1.91
CA GLN A 423 -9.16 7.72 2.23
C GLN A 423 -9.93 8.36 1.05
N GLN A 424 -9.23 8.75 -0.01
CA GLN A 424 -9.83 9.42 -1.16
C GLN A 424 -10.47 8.47 -2.17
N ILE A 425 -10.25 7.17 -2.03
CA ILE A 425 -10.78 6.14 -2.94
C ILE A 425 -11.64 5.08 -2.22
N GLY A 426 -11.82 5.21 -0.92
CA GLY A 426 -12.76 4.38 -0.17
C GLY A 426 -14.20 4.93 -0.25
N THR A 427 -15.19 4.06 -0.11
CA THR A 427 -16.61 4.46 -0.01
C THR A 427 -16.82 5.45 1.13
N LEU A 428 -16.13 5.23 2.26
CA LEU A 428 -16.13 6.12 3.42
C LEU A 428 -14.68 6.40 3.83
N GLY A 429 -14.28 7.67 3.87
CA GLY A 429 -12.93 8.09 4.18
C GLY A 429 -12.85 9.22 5.22
N PHE A 430 -11.78 9.21 6.04
CA PHE A 430 -11.50 10.27 7.00
C PHE A 430 -10.09 10.84 6.81
N GLN A 431 -10.01 12.17 6.63
CA GLN A 431 -8.75 12.90 6.48
C GLN A 431 -8.50 13.82 7.66
N GLY A 432 -7.45 13.56 8.42
CA GLY A 432 -7.06 14.34 9.58
C GLY A 432 -6.75 15.81 9.26
N GLY A 433 -7.29 16.69 10.10
CA GLY A 433 -7.18 18.13 9.99
C GLY A 433 -7.25 18.84 11.35
N VAL A 434 -7.37 20.14 11.29
CA VAL A 434 -7.60 21.04 12.44
C VAL A 434 -8.57 22.12 12.03
N LYS A 435 -9.57 22.41 12.85
CA LYS A 435 -10.49 23.54 12.66
C LYS A 435 -10.53 24.40 13.92
N SER A 436 -10.61 25.70 13.78
CA SER A 436 -10.85 26.60 14.92
C SER A 436 -12.34 26.55 15.27
N VAL A 437 -12.65 26.17 16.52
CA VAL A 437 -14.00 26.19 17.09
C VAL A 437 -13.91 27.05 18.34
N ASP A 438 -14.74 28.10 18.44
CA ASP A 438 -14.72 29.07 19.55
C ASP A 438 -13.32 29.65 19.81
N GLY A 439 -12.59 29.96 18.73
CA GLY A 439 -11.23 30.53 18.79
C GLY A 439 -10.14 29.56 19.20
N LYS A 440 -10.45 28.27 19.43
CA LYS A 440 -9.47 27.23 19.81
C LYS A 440 -9.28 26.20 18.70
N PRO A 441 -8.04 25.77 18.39
CA PRO A 441 -7.79 24.71 17.42
C PRO A 441 -8.29 23.38 17.98
N GLN A 442 -9.21 22.74 17.27
CA GLN A 442 -9.79 21.43 17.63
C GLN A 442 -9.33 20.34 16.66
N PRO A 443 -9.09 19.11 17.16
CA PRO A 443 -8.82 17.96 16.35
C PRO A 443 -10.04 17.59 15.49
N THR A 444 -9.84 17.51 14.17
CA THR A 444 -10.94 17.19 13.24
C THR A 444 -10.48 16.17 12.20
N PHE A 445 -11.48 15.55 11.55
CA PHE A 445 -11.29 14.81 10.31
C PHE A 445 -12.36 15.27 9.29
N THR A 446 -11.93 15.44 8.05
CA THR A 446 -12.86 15.65 6.94
C THR A 446 -13.43 14.28 6.54
N LEU A 447 -14.76 14.18 6.51
CA LEU A 447 -15.48 13.02 5.99
C LEU A 447 -15.48 13.08 4.46
N LEU A 448 -15.13 11.96 3.80
CA LEU A 448 -15.22 11.78 2.35
C LEU A 448 -16.19 10.63 2.05
N LEU A 449 -16.99 10.77 1.00
CA LEU A 449 -18.01 9.81 0.59
C LEU A 449 -17.84 9.41 -0.87
N LYS A 450 -18.14 8.13 -1.21
CA LYS A 450 -18.22 7.62 -2.59
C LYS A 450 -16.91 7.66 -3.40
N GLY A 451 -15.77 7.46 -2.76
CA GLY A 451 -14.58 7.04 -3.50
C GLY A 451 -14.78 5.62 -4.03
N ASN A 452 -14.22 5.34 -5.21
CA ASN A 452 -14.25 4.01 -5.84
C ASN A 452 -12.92 3.74 -6.56
N GLU A 453 -12.32 2.61 -6.25
CA GLU A 453 -11.04 2.20 -6.85
C GLU A 453 -11.17 1.32 -8.08
N ARG A 454 -12.37 0.76 -8.34
CA ARG A 454 -12.61 -0.23 -9.39
C ARG A 454 -12.35 0.36 -10.78
N GLN A 455 -11.59 -0.34 -11.60
CA GLN A 455 -11.29 0.09 -12.97
C GLN A 455 -12.57 0.26 -13.81
N GLY A 456 -12.65 1.42 -14.48
CA GLY A 456 -13.83 1.83 -15.26
C GLY A 456 -14.94 2.47 -14.43
N GLN A 457 -14.79 2.53 -13.10
CA GLN A 457 -15.72 3.17 -12.16
C GLN A 457 -14.99 4.07 -11.15
N GLU A 458 -13.76 4.46 -11.48
CA GLU A 458 -12.93 5.24 -10.59
C GLU A 458 -13.59 6.56 -10.21
N SER A 459 -13.63 6.83 -8.91
CA SER A 459 -14.05 8.13 -8.38
C SER A 459 -13.22 8.53 -7.16
N LEU A 460 -13.04 9.82 -7.00
CA LEU A 460 -12.49 10.40 -5.77
C LEU A 460 -13.63 10.73 -4.82
N GLY A 461 -13.49 10.37 -3.55
CA GLY A 461 -14.47 10.67 -2.52
C GLY A 461 -14.75 12.16 -2.40
N GLU A 462 -16.03 12.52 -2.37
CA GLU A 462 -16.52 13.87 -2.16
C GLU A 462 -16.30 14.29 -0.70
N PRO A 463 -15.65 15.43 -0.42
CA PRO A 463 -15.54 15.94 0.94
C PRO A 463 -16.87 16.55 1.39
N LEU A 464 -17.51 15.98 2.41
CA LEU A 464 -18.78 16.46 2.94
C LEU A 464 -18.60 17.57 4.00
N GLY A 465 -17.52 17.49 4.80
CA GLY A 465 -17.24 18.47 5.83
C GLY A 465 -16.32 17.93 6.92
N MET A 466 -16.00 18.78 7.90
CA MET A 466 -15.14 18.40 9.03
C MET A 466 -15.99 18.01 10.24
N MET A 467 -15.64 16.90 10.88
CA MET A 467 -16.21 16.45 12.16
C MET A 467 -15.16 16.59 13.26
N LEU A 468 -15.59 16.86 14.49
CA LEU A 468 -14.71 16.74 15.65
C LEU A 468 -14.27 15.28 15.84
N GLN A 469 -12.98 15.05 16.08
CA GLN A 469 -12.46 13.70 16.29
C GLN A 469 -13.22 12.92 17.38
N THR A 470 -13.64 13.61 18.42
CA THR A 470 -14.37 13.03 19.56
C THR A 470 -15.81 12.61 19.25
N GLN A 471 -16.40 13.13 18.17
CA GLN A 471 -17.78 12.84 17.78
C GLN A 471 -17.86 11.74 16.70
N ILE A 472 -16.74 11.37 16.08
CA ILE A 472 -16.75 10.36 15.01
C ILE A 472 -17.22 8.99 15.51
N PRO A 473 -16.84 8.49 16.71
CA PRO A 473 -17.39 7.22 17.23
C PRO A 473 -18.92 7.26 17.36
N ASP A 474 -19.51 8.36 17.86
CA ASP A 474 -20.96 8.52 17.96
C ASP A 474 -21.64 8.53 16.58
N PHE A 475 -21.03 9.22 15.60
CA PHE A 475 -21.49 9.19 14.21
C PHE A 475 -21.51 7.74 13.68
N MET A 476 -20.47 6.95 13.92
CA MET A 476 -20.39 5.57 13.45
C MET A 476 -21.45 4.68 14.13
N ILE A 477 -21.73 4.89 15.41
CA ILE A 477 -22.81 4.18 16.11
C ILE A 477 -24.17 4.52 15.52
N GLU A 478 -24.47 5.83 15.32
CA GLU A 478 -25.76 6.26 14.77
C GLU A 478 -25.94 5.73 13.34
N LEU A 479 -24.90 5.80 12.52
CA LEU A 479 -24.89 5.25 11.16
C LEU A 479 -25.15 3.75 11.18
N GLY A 480 -24.41 2.99 11.98
CA GLY A 480 -24.56 1.54 12.05
C GLY A 480 -25.96 1.10 12.52
N LYS A 481 -26.55 1.81 13.50
CA LYS A 481 -27.94 1.56 13.94
C LYS A 481 -28.94 1.88 12.82
N THR A 482 -28.79 3.02 12.14
CA THR A 482 -29.68 3.42 11.06
C THR A 482 -29.66 2.41 9.91
N VAL A 483 -28.47 1.91 9.55
CA VAL A 483 -28.35 0.88 8.52
C VAL A 483 -28.94 -0.44 8.98
N ALA A 484 -28.65 -0.89 10.20
CA ALA A 484 -29.19 -2.12 10.77
C ALA A 484 -30.71 -2.12 10.84
N ASP A 485 -31.32 -1.00 11.25
CA ASP A 485 -32.77 -0.85 11.32
C ASP A 485 -33.46 -0.95 9.95
N SER A 486 -32.74 -0.68 8.88
CA SER A 486 -33.24 -0.87 7.51
C SER A 486 -33.31 -2.33 7.06
N GLY A 487 -32.65 -3.24 7.74
CA GLY A 487 -32.48 -4.66 7.36
C GLY A 487 -31.60 -4.85 6.10
N MET A 488 -30.80 -3.85 5.72
CA MET A 488 -29.91 -3.88 4.54
C MET A 488 -28.45 -3.84 4.99
N GLY A 489 -27.53 -4.34 4.15
CA GLY A 489 -26.12 -4.04 4.30
C GLY A 489 -25.79 -2.61 3.85
N PHE A 490 -24.65 -2.06 4.33
CA PHE A 490 -24.30 -0.66 4.14
C PHE A 490 -24.31 -0.20 2.67
N ASP A 491 -23.70 -0.94 1.75
CA ASP A 491 -23.59 -0.51 0.34
C ASP A 491 -24.96 -0.39 -0.33
N ALA A 492 -25.84 -1.38 -0.12
CA ALA A 492 -27.20 -1.35 -0.65
C ALA A 492 -28.06 -0.25 0.01
N TRP A 493 -27.82 0.00 1.31
CA TRP A 493 -28.49 1.09 2.01
C TRP A 493 -28.04 2.44 1.49
N LEU A 494 -26.75 2.66 1.33
CA LEU A 494 -26.19 3.93 0.84
C LEU A 494 -26.66 4.23 -0.60
N GLU A 495 -26.73 3.21 -1.47
CA GLU A 495 -27.23 3.37 -2.83
C GLU A 495 -28.67 3.90 -2.85
N LYS A 496 -29.51 3.41 -1.92
CA LYS A 496 -30.94 3.76 -1.86
C LYS A 496 -31.22 5.01 -1.04
N TYR A 497 -30.47 5.25 0.03
CA TYR A 497 -30.74 6.27 1.05
C TYR A 497 -29.55 7.24 1.23
N GLU A 498 -28.90 7.64 0.13
CA GLU A 498 -27.77 8.57 0.20
C GLU A 498 -28.10 9.88 0.89
N GLN A 499 -29.34 10.40 0.69
CA GLN A 499 -29.75 11.65 1.33
C GLN A 499 -29.85 11.48 2.85
N ASP A 500 -30.35 10.36 3.33
CA ASP A 500 -30.42 10.06 4.77
C ASP A 500 -29.01 9.98 5.38
N PHE A 501 -28.02 9.41 4.64
CA PHE A 501 -26.62 9.46 5.04
C PHE A 501 -26.13 10.89 5.18
N ARG A 502 -26.40 11.76 4.18
CA ARG A 502 -25.96 13.16 4.18
C ARG A 502 -26.62 13.95 5.32
N ASP A 503 -27.88 13.72 5.59
CA ASP A 503 -28.63 14.37 6.67
C ASP A 503 -28.09 13.92 8.04
N LEU A 504 -27.80 12.63 8.20
CA LEU A 504 -27.18 12.11 9.41
C LEU A 504 -25.77 12.69 9.60
N ALA A 505 -24.92 12.66 8.58
CA ALA A 505 -23.57 13.23 8.62
C ALA A 505 -23.60 14.73 8.94
N GLY A 506 -24.61 15.46 8.42
CA GLY A 506 -24.83 16.88 8.66
C GLY A 506 -24.98 17.26 10.12
N LYS A 507 -25.45 16.35 10.98
CA LYS A 507 -25.56 16.59 12.44
C LYS A 507 -24.20 16.70 13.13
N TYR A 508 -23.15 16.09 12.53
CA TYR A 508 -21.80 16.00 13.07
C TYR A 508 -20.80 16.92 12.36
N ILE A 509 -21.17 17.52 11.23
CA ILE A 509 -20.31 18.43 10.46
C ILE A 509 -20.35 19.82 11.11
N LEU A 510 -19.13 20.44 11.26
CA LEU A 510 -18.93 21.76 11.86
C LEU A 510 -19.25 22.92 10.90
#